data_b31bd4e4e17aed6f536a5f7a09d83901
#
_entry.id   b31bd4e4e17aed6f536a5f7a09d83901
#
_cell.length_a   1.000
_cell.length_b   1.000
_cell.length_c   1.000
_cell.angle_alpha   90.00
_cell.angle_beta   90.00
_cell.angle_gamma   90.00
#
_symmetry.space_group_name_H-M   'P 1'
#
loop_
_entity.id
_entity.type
_entity.pdbx_description
1 polymer ?
#
loop_
_entity_poly.entity_id
_entity_poly.type
_entity_poly.pdbx_seq_one_letter_code
_entity_poly.pdbx_strand_id
1 'polypeptide(L)'
;FGIPDGEFELLHNRDKMITKAPLRLMDLSVLGLQNRRSFWDVGFCTGSVSIEARLQFPHLLVTSFEIRPEGEQLMEANSRRFGAPGIQSVIGDFTAQDLSSLPAPDAVFIGGHGGKLKEMMEQISRVLLPGGIVVFNSVSENSYRLFLEAVAVTPLTLQNECLVALDDNNPIRILSAVL
;
A
#
# COMPACT_ATOMS: atom_id res chain seq x y z
N PHE A 1 1.96 -12.81 -12.97
CA PHE A 1 2.12 -11.40 -12.60
C PHE A 1 1.09 -10.54 -13.33
N GLY A 2 0.60 -9.47 -12.66
CA GLY A 2 -0.33 -8.55 -13.26
C GLY A 2 -1.74 -9.13 -13.39
N ILE A 3 -2.30 -9.59 -12.29
CA ILE A 3 -3.70 -10.05 -12.27
C ILE A 3 -4.60 -8.95 -12.82
N PRO A 4 -5.45 -9.22 -13.83
CA PRO A 4 -6.37 -8.22 -14.36
C PRO A 4 -7.30 -7.67 -13.28
N ASP A 5 -7.55 -6.36 -13.29
CA ASP A 5 -8.39 -5.70 -12.28
C ASP A 5 -9.80 -6.31 -12.19
N GLY A 6 -10.38 -6.71 -13.33
CA GLY A 6 -11.71 -7.33 -13.39
C GLY A 6 -11.80 -8.74 -12.79
N GLU A 7 -10.66 -9.36 -12.43
CA GLU A 7 -10.63 -10.65 -11.76
C GLU A 7 -10.80 -10.52 -10.23
N PHE A 8 -10.63 -9.33 -9.66
CA PHE A 8 -10.85 -9.10 -8.24
C PHE A 8 -12.33 -8.86 -7.94
N GLU A 9 -12.80 -9.36 -6.80
CA GLU A 9 -14.01 -8.85 -6.20
C GLU A 9 -13.76 -7.41 -5.74
N LEU A 10 -14.66 -6.50 -6.13
CA LEU A 10 -14.54 -5.07 -5.88
C LEU A 10 -15.51 -4.62 -4.78
N LEU A 11 -15.19 -3.52 -4.14
CA LEU A 11 -16.09 -2.90 -3.18
C LEU A 11 -17.36 -2.43 -3.89
N HIS A 12 -18.53 -2.84 -3.37
CA HIS A 12 -19.83 -2.53 -3.97
C HIS A 12 -19.97 -1.02 -4.24
N ASN A 13 -20.41 -0.67 -5.46
CA ASN A 13 -20.54 0.70 -5.96
C ASN A 13 -19.23 1.53 -5.97
N ARG A 14 -18.05 0.87 -5.93
CA ARG A 14 -16.74 1.54 -5.93
C ARG A 14 -15.72 0.81 -6.82
N ASP A 15 -16.12 0.46 -8.02
CA ASP A 15 -15.33 -0.33 -8.99
C ASP A 15 -13.98 0.30 -9.38
N LYS A 16 -13.82 1.61 -9.11
CA LYS A 16 -12.57 2.34 -9.36
C LYS A 16 -11.58 2.30 -8.19
N MET A 17 -11.99 1.77 -7.04
CA MET A 17 -11.13 1.71 -5.85
C MET A 17 -10.24 0.45 -5.85
N ILE A 18 -9.41 0.35 -6.87
CA ILE A 18 -8.37 -0.67 -7.00
C ILE A 18 -7.12 -0.03 -7.61
N THR A 19 -5.96 -0.36 -7.10
CA THR A 19 -4.70 -0.01 -7.75
C THR A 19 -4.60 -0.76 -9.07
N LYS A 20 -4.58 -0.04 -10.19
CA LYS A 20 -4.58 -0.62 -11.55
C LYS A 20 -3.37 -1.54 -11.76
N ALA A 21 -3.55 -2.66 -12.51
CA ALA A 21 -2.52 -3.68 -12.67
C ALA A 21 -1.15 -3.12 -13.10
N PRO A 22 -1.02 -2.21 -14.08
CA PRO A 22 0.29 -1.65 -14.42
C PRO A 22 0.92 -0.86 -13.26
N LEU A 23 0.14 -0.03 -12.57
CA LEU A 23 0.62 0.74 -11.41
C LEU A 23 1.03 -0.19 -10.27
N ARG A 24 0.21 -1.19 -9.97
CA ARG A 24 0.49 -2.18 -8.93
C ARG A 24 1.82 -2.88 -9.15
N LEU A 25 2.13 -3.29 -10.38
CA LEU A 25 3.43 -3.89 -10.71
C LEU A 25 4.59 -2.91 -10.57
N MET A 26 4.40 -1.64 -10.95
CA MET A 26 5.40 -0.61 -10.74
C MET A 26 5.63 -0.34 -9.25
N ASP A 27 4.57 -0.28 -8.44
CA ASP A 27 4.66 -0.11 -6.99
C ASP A 27 5.46 -1.24 -6.34
N LEU A 28 5.17 -2.50 -6.69
CA LEU A 28 5.90 -3.67 -6.19
C LEU A 28 7.38 -3.65 -6.59
N SER A 29 7.68 -3.17 -7.79
CA SER A 29 9.06 -2.98 -8.27
C SER A 29 9.79 -1.89 -7.47
N VAL A 30 9.14 -0.75 -7.22
CA VAL A 30 9.73 0.36 -6.45
C VAL A 30 9.97 -0.06 -4.99
N LEU A 31 9.04 -0.82 -4.39
CA LEU A 31 9.17 -1.37 -3.03
C LEU A 31 10.37 -2.32 -2.88
N GLY A 32 10.82 -2.95 -3.97
CA GLY A 32 11.97 -3.86 -3.97
C GLY A 32 11.74 -5.11 -3.10
N LEU A 33 10.54 -5.67 -3.12
CA LEU A 33 10.06 -6.69 -2.20
C LEU A 33 10.88 -7.99 -2.18
N GLN A 34 11.65 -8.28 -3.23
CA GLN A 34 12.55 -9.43 -3.28
C GLN A 34 13.61 -9.43 -2.16
N ASN A 35 13.96 -8.24 -1.64
CA ASN A 35 14.97 -8.06 -0.59
C ASN A 35 14.35 -7.67 0.77
N ARG A 36 13.03 -7.69 0.88
CA ARG A 36 12.29 -7.30 2.08
C ARG A 36 11.81 -8.53 2.86
N ARG A 37 11.41 -8.32 4.11
CA ARG A 37 10.89 -9.38 4.98
C ARG A 37 9.48 -9.12 5.47
N SER A 38 9.12 -7.86 5.69
CA SER A 38 7.84 -7.45 6.25
C SER A 38 7.27 -6.30 5.41
N PHE A 39 6.14 -6.56 4.80
CA PHE A 39 5.44 -5.62 3.93
C PHE A 39 4.11 -5.20 4.56
N TRP A 40 3.86 -3.90 4.62
CA TRP A 40 2.58 -3.34 5.03
C TRP A 40 1.87 -2.69 3.85
N ASP A 41 0.59 -3.03 3.66
CA ASP A 41 -0.33 -2.43 2.68
C ASP A 41 -1.39 -1.61 3.43
N VAL A 42 -1.27 -0.29 3.42
CA VAL A 42 -2.15 0.62 4.18
C VAL A 42 -3.23 1.19 3.26
N GLY A 43 -4.49 0.89 3.58
CA GLY A 43 -5.64 1.21 2.73
C GLY A 43 -5.80 0.22 1.59
N PHE A 44 -5.78 -1.07 1.89
CA PHE A 44 -5.72 -2.14 0.87
C PHE A 44 -6.98 -2.28 0.02
N CYS A 45 -8.15 -1.84 0.48
CA CYS A 45 -9.45 -1.90 -0.19
C CYS A 45 -9.82 -3.31 -0.70
N THR A 46 -9.40 -3.68 -1.92
CA THR A 46 -9.61 -5.01 -2.53
C THR A 46 -8.56 -6.05 -2.15
N GLY A 47 -7.45 -5.63 -1.56
CA GLY A 47 -6.28 -6.46 -1.28
C GLY A 47 -5.40 -6.75 -2.49
N SER A 48 -5.63 -6.07 -3.63
CA SER A 48 -4.94 -6.39 -4.89
C SER A 48 -3.41 -6.27 -4.81
N VAL A 49 -2.89 -5.26 -4.11
CA VAL A 49 -1.44 -5.07 -3.91
C VAL A 49 -0.88 -6.15 -2.99
N SER A 50 -1.53 -6.40 -1.87
CA SER A 50 -1.15 -7.45 -0.91
C SER A 50 -1.13 -8.84 -1.53
N ILE A 51 -2.16 -9.18 -2.32
CA ILE A 51 -2.29 -10.48 -2.99
C ILE A 51 -1.20 -10.65 -4.03
N GLU A 52 -0.99 -9.67 -4.89
CA GLU A 52 0.08 -9.70 -5.89
C GLU A 52 1.46 -9.83 -5.22
N ALA A 53 1.71 -9.05 -4.16
CA ALA A 53 2.94 -9.14 -3.36
C ALA A 53 3.13 -10.55 -2.76
N ARG A 54 2.08 -11.11 -2.16
CA ARG A 54 2.12 -12.44 -1.55
C ARG A 54 2.42 -13.55 -2.56
N LEU A 55 1.82 -13.49 -3.75
CA LEU A 55 2.02 -14.48 -4.81
C LEU A 55 3.43 -14.40 -5.41
N GLN A 56 3.96 -13.19 -5.58
CA GLN A 56 5.29 -12.98 -6.16
C GLN A 56 6.42 -13.21 -5.16
N PHE A 57 6.19 -12.93 -3.89
CA PHE A 57 7.19 -12.95 -2.82
C PHE A 57 6.70 -13.78 -1.61
N PRO A 58 6.65 -15.12 -1.72
CA PRO A 58 6.06 -15.98 -0.67
C PRO A 58 6.78 -15.92 0.68
N HIS A 59 7.99 -15.38 0.73
CA HIS A 59 8.77 -15.22 1.95
C HIS A 59 8.34 -14.04 2.83
N LEU A 60 7.53 -13.11 2.28
CA LEU A 60 7.12 -11.91 3.01
C LEU A 60 6.12 -12.21 4.12
N LEU A 61 6.28 -11.52 5.24
CA LEU A 61 5.20 -11.29 6.20
C LEU A 61 4.37 -10.12 5.66
N VAL A 62 3.10 -10.36 5.35
CA VAL A 62 2.22 -9.32 4.78
C VAL A 62 1.17 -8.95 5.80
N THR A 63 1.14 -7.67 6.20
CA THR A 63 0.11 -7.09 7.06
C THR A 63 -0.62 -5.98 6.29
N SER A 64 -1.93 -6.05 6.22
CA SER A 64 -2.76 -5.18 5.40
C SER A 64 -3.79 -4.48 6.27
N PHE A 65 -3.92 -3.16 6.12
CA PHE A 65 -4.77 -2.31 6.95
C PHE A 65 -5.90 -1.72 6.09
N GLU A 66 -7.13 -1.78 6.59
CA GLU A 66 -8.28 -1.16 5.93
C GLU A 66 -9.24 -0.62 7.00
N ILE A 67 -9.70 0.61 6.80
CA ILE A 67 -10.63 1.25 7.74
C ILE A 67 -12.04 0.69 7.63
N ARG A 68 -12.42 0.18 6.44
CA ARG A 68 -13.76 -0.32 6.16
C ARG A 68 -13.91 -1.76 6.61
N PRO A 69 -14.95 -2.10 7.37
CA PRO A 69 -15.18 -3.49 7.81
C PRO A 69 -15.37 -4.48 6.64
N GLU A 70 -15.89 -4.02 5.49
CA GLU A 70 -16.06 -4.85 4.29
C GLU A 70 -14.72 -5.34 3.71
N GLY A 71 -13.64 -4.65 4.02
CA GLY A 71 -12.28 -5.03 3.57
C GLY A 71 -11.88 -6.43 4.00
N GLU A 72 -12.29 -6.87 5.20
CA GLU A 72 -11.97 -8.22 5.70
C GLU A 72 -12.52 -9.30 4.77
N GLN A 73 -13.80 -9.21 4.42
CA GLN A 73 -14.46 -10.17 3.52
C GLN A 73 -13.88 -10.12 2.10
N LEU A 74 -13.56 -8.92 1.60
CA LEU A 74 -12.95 -8.75 0.28
C LEU A 74 -11.54 -9.38 0.23
N MET A 75 -10.72 -9.13 1.26
CA MET A 75 -9.39 -9.75 1.35
C MET A 75 -9.50 -11.27 1.40
N GLU A 76 -10.40 -11.82 2.19
CA GLU A 76 -10.60 -13.26 2.31
C GLU A 76 -11.04 -13.86 0.98
N ALA A 77 -12.06 -13.29 0.33
CA ALA A 77 -12.58 -13.77 -0.95
C ALA A 77 -11.51 -13.75 -2.05
N ASN A 78 -10.83 -12.61 -2.21
CA ASN A 78 -9.79 -12.46 -3.22
C ASN A 78 -8.56 -13.33 -2.91
N SER A 79 -8.13 -13.44 -1.64
CA SER A 79 -7.01 -14.32 -1.26
C SER A 79 -7.31 -15.79 -1.55
N ARG A 80 -8.53 -16.25 -1.29
CA ARG A 80 -8.96 -17.62 -1.66
C ARG A 80 -8.99 -17.83 -3.17
N ARG A 81 -9.55 -16.86 -3.90
CA ARG A 81 -9.65 -16.93 -5.37
C ARG A 81 -8.29 -17.10 -6.04
N PHE A 82 -7.28 -16.39 -5.57
CA PHE A 82 -5.95 -16.40 -6.18
C PHE A 82 -4.95 -17.32 -5.47
N GLY A 83 -5.34 -17.99 -4.38
CA GLY A 83 -4.44 -18.87 -3.64
C GLY A 83 -3.30 -18.12 -2.94
N ALA A 84 -3.59 -16.96 -2.35
CA ALA A 84 -2.62 -16.10 -1.63
C ALA A 84 -2.82 -16.17 -0.10
N PRO A 85 -2.41 -17.26 0.58
CA PRO A 85 -2.62 -17.42 2.02
C PRO A 85 -1.64 -16.60 2.85
N GLY A 86 -1.98 -16.36 4.12
CA GLY A 86 -1.06 -15.80 5.12
C GLY A 86 -0.91 -14.28 5.05
N ILE A 87 -1.93 -13.58 4.51
CA ILE A 87 -2.04 -12.13 4.63
C ILE A 87 -2.81 -11.83 5.93
N GLN A 88 -2.19 -11.06 6.83
CA GLN A 88 -2.83 -10.60 8.06
C GLN A 88 -3.61 -9.32 7.78
N SER A 89 -4.92 -9.35 7.95
CA SER A 89 -5.77 -8.15 7.83
C SER A 89 -5.97 -7.50 9.19
N VAL A 90 -5.84 -6.17 9.24
CA VAL A 90 -6.11 -5.34 10.42
C VAL A 90 -7.19 -4.33 10.02
N ILE A 91 -8.38 -4.50 10.56
CA ILE A 91 -9.53 -3.66 10.22
C ILE A 91 -9.69 -2.55 11.25
N GLY A 92 -9.87 -1.33 10.78
CA GLY A 92 -10.07 -0.13 11.59
C GLY A 92 -9.16 1.02 11.16
N ASP A 93 -9.25 2.14 11.89
CA ASP A 93 -8.42 3.31 11.62
C ASP A 93 -6.95 3.00 11.91
N PHE A 94 -6.11 3.09 10.88
CA PHE A 94 -4.66 2.85 10.99
C PHE A 94 -4.02 3.68 12.11
N THR A 95 -4.41 4.95 12.24
CA THR A 95 -3.82 5.86 13.23
C THR A 95 -4.21 5.53 14.68
N ALA A 96 -5.19 4.66 14.88
CA ALA A 96 -5.63 4.18 16.19
C ALA A 96 -5.11 2.77 16.53
N GLN A 97 -4.35 2.11 15.64
CA GLN A 97 -3.84 0.76 15.86
C GLN A 97 -2.60 0.76 16.77
N ASP A 98 -2.46 -0.28 17.56
CA ASP A 98 -1.20 -0.60 18.25
C ASP A 98 -0.25 -1.32 17.26
N LEU A 99 0.58 -0.51 16.61
CA LEU A 99 1.54 -1.00 15.62
C LEU A 99 2.72 -1.75 16.24
N SER A 100 2.95 -1.62 17.56
CA SER A 100 4.09 -2.25 18.24
C SER A 100 3.94 -3.76 18.39
N SER A 101 2.72 -4.27 18.30
CA SER A 101 2.40 -5.71 18.36
C SER A 101 2.59 -6.45 17.04
N LEU A 102 2.83 -5.72 15.95
CA LEU A 102 2.96 -6.25 14.60
C LEU A 102 4.42 -6.39 14.17
N PRO A 103 4.74 -7.28 13.24
CA PRO A 103 6.08 -7.33 12.64
C PRO A 103 6.43 -5.96 12.05
N ALA A 104 7.53 -5.37 12.52
CA ALA A 104 8.00 -4.07 12.03
C ALA A 104 8.26 -4.15 10.51
N PRO A 105 7.75 -3.19 9.71
CA PRO A 105 7.88 -3.24 8.26
C PRO A 105 9.26 -2.78 7.80
N ASP A 106 9.73 -3.33 6.69
CA ASP A 106 10.83 -2.79 5.89
C ASP A 106 10.38 -2.32 4.51
N ALA A 107 9.10 -2.52 4.19
CA ALA A 107 8.42 -1.96 3.03
C ALA A 107 6.97 -1.60 3.38
N VAL A 108 6.52 -0.41 2.97
CA VAL A 108 5.15 0.06 3.19
C VAL A 108 4.59 0.65 1.92
N PHE A 109 3.40 0.22 1.51
CA PHE A 109 2.60 0.86 0.47
C PHE A 109 1.42 1.59 1.10
N ILE A 110 1.18 2.82 0.70
CA ILE A 110 0.00 3.59 1.12
C ILE A 110 -0.92 3.75 -0.09
N GLY A 111 -1.97 2.94 -0.15
CA GLY A 111 -2.99 2.95 -1.21
C GLY A 111 -4.15 3.92 -0.92
N GLY A 112 -4.41 4.21 0.35
CA GLY A 112 -5.44 5.14 0.77
C GLY A 112 -5.16 5.73 2.15
N HIS A 113 -5.41 7.04 2.33
CA HIS A 113 -5.04 7.74 3.57
C HIS A 113 -6.21 8.44 4.28
N GLY A 114 -7.39 8.55 3.65
CA GLY A 114 -8.57 9.15 4.27
C GLY A 114 -8.35 10.57 4.84
N GLY A 115 -7.43 11.34 4.28
CA GLY A 115 -7.05 12.67 4.78
C GLY A 115 -5.98 12.68 5.87
N LYS A 116 -5.52 11.52 6.36
CA LYS A 116 -4.57 11.38 7.48
C LYS A 116 -3.13 11.01 7.07
N LEU A 117 -2.73 11.36 5.83
CA LEU A 117 -1.43 10.94 5.28
C LEU A 117 -0.25 11.33 6.18
N LYS A 118 -0.24 12.55 6.72
CA LYS A 118 0.82 13.04 7.59
C LYS A 118 0.93 12.20 8.87
N GLU A 119 -0.19 11.98 9.56
CA GLU A 119 -0.25 11.18 10.78
C GLU A 119 0.20 9.74 10.53
N MET A 120 -0.24 9.13 9.42
CA MET A 120 0.19 7.81 9.00
C MET A 120 1.70 7.74 8.77
N MET A 121 2.26 8.69 8.03
CA MET A 121 3.70 8.77 7.75
C MET A 121 4.54 8.96 9.02
N GLU A 122 4.08 9.78 9.95
CA GLU A 122 4.73 9.95 11.26
C GLU A 122 4.73 8.65 12.07
N GLN A 123 3.62 7.90 12.09
CA GLN A 123 3.56 6.61 12.78
C GLN A 123 4.40 5.54 12.09
N ILE A 124 4.32 5.45 10.77
CA ILE A 124 5.13 4.52 9.97
C ILE A 124 6.62 4.77 10.21
N SER A 125 7.06 6.02 10.19
CA SER A 125 8.48 6.37 10.36
C SER A 125 9.06 5.94 11.72
N ARG A 126 8.22 5.75 12.75
CA ARG A 126 8.65 5.29 14.09
C ARG A 126 8.86 3.78 14.17
N VAL A 127 8.21 3.02 13.30
CA VAL A 127 8.24 1.54 13.32
C VAL A 127 8.94 0.95 12.10
N LEU A 128 9.18 1.75 11.07
CA LEU A 128 9.89 1.33 9.85
C LEU A 128 11.33 0.95 10.19
N LEU A 129 11.77 -0.20 9.71
CA LEU A 129 13.15 -0.65 9.92
C LEU A 129 14.16 0.23 9.17
N PRO A 130 15.40 0.34 9.65
CA PRO A 130 16.47 1.09 8.97
C PRO A 130 16.64 0.63 7.51
N GLY A 131 16.68 1.60 6.58
CA GLY A 131 16.69 1.34 5.14
C GLY A 131 15.34 0.89 4.58
N GLY A 132 14.28 0.96 5.38
CA GLY A 132 12.92 0.69 4.93
C GLY A 132 12.39 1.75 3.97
N ILE A 133 11.44 1.37 3.15
CA ILE A 133 10.86 2.20 2.09
C ILE A 133 9.36 2.38 2.27
N VAL A 134 8.88 3.60 2.00
CA VAL A 134 7.45 3.90 1.87
C VAL A 134 7.17 4.30 0.43
N VAL A 135 6.14 3.71 -0.17
CA VAL A 135 5.65 4.04 -1.51
C VAL A 135 4.21 4.54 -1.43
N PHE A 136 3.92 5.61 -2.16
CA PHE A 136 2.61 6.25 -2.20
C PHE A 136 2.24 6.66 -3.62
N ASN A 137 0.99 6.38 -4.01
CA ASN A 137 0.43 6.79 -5.29
C ASN A 137 -0.37 8.08 -5.15
N SER A 138 0.22 9.18 -5.59
CA SER A 138 -0.44 10.48 -5.59
C SER A 138 -1.30 10.66 -6.86
N VAL A 139 -2.60 10.85 -6.65
CA VAL A 139 -3.61 11.02 -7.72
C VAL A 139 -4.00 12.48 -7.95
N SER A 140 -3.41 13.40 -7.19
CA SER A 140 -3.73 14.83 -7.27
C SER A 140 -2.56 15.68 -6.79
N GLU A 141 -2.51 16.95 -7.20
CA GLU A 141 -1.53 17.91 -6.71
C GLU A 141 -1.61 18.11 -5.19
N ASN A 142 -2.82 18.04 -4.64
CA ASN A 142 -3.00 18.13 -3.19
C ASN A 142 -2.36 16.93 -2.46
N SER A 143 -2.58 15.70 -2.91
CA SER A 143 -1.97 14.50 -2.30
C SER A 143 -0.45 14.47 -2.48
N TYR A 144 0.06 14.99 -3.58
CA TYR A 144 1.49 15.17 -3.82
C TYR A 144 2.11 16.10 -2.76
N ARG A 145 1.53 17.29 -2.58
CA ARG A 145 1.99 18.26 -1.58
C ARG A 145 1.94 17.67 -0.17
N LEU A 146 0.84 16.99 0.20
CA LEU A 146 0.71 16.35 1.51
C LEU A 146 1.80 15.31 1.77
N PHE A 147 2.20 14.54 0.76
CA PHE A 147 3.28 13.58 0.90
C PHE A 147 4.63 14.28 1.16
N LEU A 148 4.95 15.33 0.39
CA LEU A 148 6.19 16.10 0.59
C LEU A 148 6.23 16.77 1.97
N GLU A 149 5.11 17.33 2.42
CA GLU A 149 4.99 17.92 3.77
C GLU A 149 5.19 16.85 4.86
N ALA A 150 4.65 15.64 4.67
CA ALA A 150 4.84 14.54 5.60
C ALA A 150 6.29 14.06 5.63
N VAL A 151 6.96 13.94 4.49
CA VAL A 151 8.40 13.61 4.42
C VAL A 151 9.21 14.67 5.16
N ALA A 152 8.93 15.96 4.97
CA ALA A 152 9.69 17.06 5.57
C ALA A 152 9.66 17.10 7.12
N VAL A 153 8.66 16.47 7.75
CA VAL A 153 8.51 16.45 9.23
C VAL A 153 8.83 15.08 9.84
N THR A 154 9.28 14.14 9.04
CA THR A 154 9.71 12.80 9.47
C THR A 154 11.19 12.58 9.16
N PRO A 155 11.85 11.55 9.70
CA PRO A 155 13.23 11.21 9.33
C PRO A 155 13.35 10.59 7.92
N LEU A 156 12.25 10.48 7.17
CA LEU A 156 12.23 9.94 5.82
C LEU A 156 12.86 10.92 4.81
N THR A 157 13.52 10.36 3.82
CA THR A 157 14.11 11.13 2.70
C THR A 157 13.43 10.72 1.41
N LEU A 158 12.96 11.70 0.61
CA LEU A 158 12.42 11.45 -0.72
C LEU A 158 13.48 10.79 -1.59
N GLN A 159 13.16 9.61 -2.16
CA GLN A 159 14.09 8.83 -2.96
C GLN A 159 13.79 8.92 -4.45
N ASN A 160 12.52 8.74 -4.83
CA ASN A 160 12.12 8.69 -6.22
C ASN A 160 10.73 9.28 -6.45
N GLU A 161 10.55 9.82 -7.65
CA GLU A 161 9.28 10.30 -8.18
C GLU A 161 9.17 9.84 -9.63
N CYS A 162 8.06 9.15 -9.97
CA CYS A 162 7.76 8.71 -11.33
C CYS A 162 6.35 9.11 -11.71
N LEU A 163 6.18 9.82 -12.83
CA LEU A 163 4.88 10.18 -13.38
C LEU A 163 4.43 9.12 -14.37
N VAL A 164 3.25 8.53 -14.12
CA VAL A 164 2.68 7.46 -14.94
C VAL A 164 1.34 7.92 -15.49
N ALA A 165 1.17 7.89 -16.80
CA ALA A 165 -0.10 8.09 -17.47
C ALA A 165 -0.60 6.76 -18.03
N LEU A 166 -1.83 6.39 -17.70
CA LEU A 166 -2.50 5.17 -18.17
C LEU A 166 -3.77 5.58 -18.93
N ASP A 167 -3.76 5.38 -20.24
CA ASP A 167 -4.88 5.68 -21.14
C ASP A 167 -5.41 7.11 -20.91
N ASP A 168 -6.74 7.26 -20.83
CA ASP A 168 -7.42 8.53 -20.59
C ASP A 168 -7.53 8.93 -19.10
N ASN A 169 -6.84 8.23 -18.20
CA ASN A 169 -6.84 8.55 -16.78
C ASN A 169 -5.88 9.71 -16.48
N ASN A 170 -6.18 10.45 -15.39
CA ASN A 170 -5.25 11.45 -14.90
C ASN A 170 -3.90 10.80 -14.54
N PRO A 171 -2.77 11.46 -14.86
CA PRO A 171 -1.46 10.95 -14.46
C PRO A 171 -1.36 10.77 -12.96
N ILE A 172 -0.70 9.69 -12.57
CA ILE A 172 -0.44 9.33 -11.17
C ILE A 172 1.06 9.46 -10.92
N ARG A 173 1.43 10.07 -9.79
CA ARG A 173 2.83 10.10 -9.34
C ARG A 173 3.06 8.96 -8.35
N ILE A 174 3.97 8.06 -8.68
CA ILE A 174 4.52 7.07 -7.74
C ILE A 174 5.66 7.75 -6.99
N LEU A 175 5.51 7.91 -5.70
CA LEU A 175 6.46 8.57 -4.82
C LEU A 175 7.06 7.55 -3.87
N SER A 176 8.37 7.63 -3.62
CA SER A 176 9.00 6.82 -2.58
C SER A 176 9.88 7.64 -1.66
N ALA A 177 9.88 7.25 -0.38
CA ALA A 177 10.76 7.81 0.64
C ALA A 177 11.38 6.68 1.46
N VAL A 178 12.60 6.89 1.96
CA VAL A 178 13.38 5.90 2.72
C VAL A 178 13.80 6.46 4.07
N LEU A 179 13.93 5.55 5.06
CA LEU A 179 14.42 5.85 6.40
C LEU A 179 15.94 5.73 6.45
#